data_e382f989e40db7e8931b467a869a66e7
#
_entry.id   e382f989e40db7e8931b467a869a66e7
#
_cell.length_a   1.000
_cell.length_b   1.000
_cell.length_c   1.000
_cell.angle_alpha   90.00
_cell.angle_beta   90.00
_cell.angle_gamma   90.00
#
_symmetry.space_group_name_H-M   'P 1'
#
loop_
_entity.id
_entity.type
_entity.pdbx_description
1 polymer ?
#
loop_
_entity_poly.entity_id
_entity_poly.type
_entity_poly.pdbx_seq_one_letter_code
_entity_poly.pdbx_strand_id
1 'polypeptide(L)'
;MYKRQLVAAGVVAKKILGGATFSTRLTAVGGQTDPARFDDAIDDALRDEDSVGGIVECRVAGIPAGWGEPFFDSVESAAAHLLFAIPAIKGVEFGDGFAAAALRGSAHNDPIADADGRTATNHAGGIAGGITNGNELVVRAAVKPTPSIGREQMTYNLATNKVEPLTIRGRHDVCVALRGAVVVEAAVAIALANFIR
;
A
#
# COMPACT_ATOMS: atom_id res chain seq x y z
N MET A 1 -16.38 -4.01 -8.55
CA MET A 1 -16.17 -4.04 -10.04
C MET A 1 -14.84 -3.41 -10.44
N TYR A 2 -14.55 -2.20 -10.03
CA TYR A 2 -13.33 -1.44 -10.41
C TYR A 2 -11.99 -2.12 -10.07
N LYS A 3 -11.87 -2.83 -8.94
CA LYS A 3 -10.62 -3.54 -8.56
C LYS A 3 -10.17 -4.57 -9.59
N ARG A 4 -11.10 -5.28 -10.24
CA ARG A 4 -10.76 -6.26 -11.29
C ARG A 4 -10.19 -5.60 -12.55
N GLN A 5 -10.76 -4.45 -12.92
CA GLN A 5 -10.28 -3.66 -14.08
C GLN A 5 -8.87 -3.12 -13.81
N LEU A 6 -8.62 -2.63 -12.58
CA LEU A 6 -7.30 -2.16 -12.17
C LEU A 6 -6.26 -3.27 -12.24
N VAL A 7 -6.59 -4.48 -11.75
CA VAL A 7 -5.69 -5.65 -11.83
C VAL A 7 -5.40 -6.02 -13.27
N ALA A 8 -6.41 -6.04 -14.15
CA ALA A 8 -6.21 -6.33 -15.57
C ALA A 8 -5.30 -5.29 -16.24
N ALA A 9 -5.51 -4.00 -15.96
CA ALA A 9 -4.64 -2.92 -16.44
C ALA A 9 -3.22 -3.06 -15.89
N GLY A 10 -3.06 -3.46 -14.62
CA GLY A 10 -1.77 -3.71 -14.00
C GLY A 10 -0.97 -4.82 -14.69
N VAL A 11 -1.65 -5.86 -15.21
CA VAL A 11 -0.96 -6.90 -16.01
C VAL A 11 -0.37 -6.30 -17.29
N VAL A 12 -1.11 -5.43 -17.95
CA VAL A 12 -0.61 -4.74 -19.16
C VAL A 12 0.55 -3.82 -18.80
N ALA A 13 0.41 -3.02 -17.73
CA ALA A 13 1.46 -2.13 -17.25
C ALA A 13 2.75 -2.89 -16.92
N LYS A 14 2.67 -4.02 -16.22
CA LYS A 14 3.84 -4.87 -15.94
C LYS A 14 4.52 -5.40 -17.20
N LYS A 15 3.76 -5.73 -18.23
CA LYS A 15 4.33 -6.13 -19.53
C LYS A 15 5.03 -4.97 -20.23
N ILE A 16 4.49 -3.77 -20.15
CA ILE A 16 5.09 -2.56 -20.71
C ILE A 16 6.41 -2.24 -19.97
N LEU A 17 6.45 -2.43 -18.64
CA LEU A 17 7.63 -2.21 -17.80
C LEU A 17 8.78 -3.21 -18.08
N GLY A 18 8.54 -4.28 -18.78
CA GLY A 18 9.52 -5.19 -19.38
C GLY A 18 10.45 -5.90 -18.41
N GLY A 19 11.43 -5.21 -17.84
CA GLY A 19 12.45 -5.78 -16.93
C GLY A 19 12.14 -5.61 -15.46
N ALA A 20 11.05 -4.95 -15.08
CA ALA A 20 10.71 -4.72 -13.68
C ALA A 20 10.16 -5.98 -13.01
N THR A 21 10.61 -6.25 -11.79
CA THR A 21 10.10 -7.35 -10.96
C THR A 21 9.34 -6.80 -9.77
N PHE A 22 8.19 -7.40 -9.49
CA PHE A 22 7.30 -6.98 -8.41
C PHE A 22 7.24 -8.06 -7.34
N SER A 23 7.36 -7.65 -6.08
CA SER A 23 7.18 -8.50 -4.90
C SER A 23 6.22 -7.79 -3.94
N THR A 24 5.05 -8.37 -3.73
CA THR A 24 4.01 -7.76 -2.90
C THR A 24 3.55 -8.71 -1.81
N ARG A 25 3.54 -8.22 -0.57
CA ARG A 25 3.19 -9.00 0.61
C ARG A 25 2.46 -8.15 1.65
N LEU A 26 1.80 -8.81 2.59
CA LEU A 26 1.36 -8.17 3.82
C LEU A 26 2.53 -8.08 4.80
N THR A 27 2.69 -6.93 5.42
CA THR A 27 3.67 -6.68 6.48
C THR A 27 3.03 -6.48 7.84
N ALA A 28 1.71 -6.24 7.88
CA ALA A 28 0.93 -6.25 9.11
C ALA A 28 -0.53 -6.65 8.86
N VAL A 29 -1.13 -7.34 9.82
CA VAL A 29 -2.56 -7.69 9.85
C VAL A 29 -3.05 -7.55 11.29
N GLY A 30 -4.11 -6.74 11.50
CA GLY A 30 -4.69 -6.53 12.82
C GLY A 30 -3.69 -6.02 13.88
N GLY A 31 -2.64 -5.29 13.44
CA GLY A 31 -1.55 -4.83 14.30
C GLY A 31 -0.43 -5.85 14.53
N GLN A 32 -0.60 -7.11 14.10
CA GLN A 32 0.48 -8.11 14.12
C GLN A 32 1.43 -7.87 12.96
N THR A 33 2.74 -7.94 13.23
CA THR A 33 3.81 -7.81 12.21
C THR A 33 4.53 -9.13 11.94
N ASP A 34 4.33 -10.14 12.79
CA ASP A 34 4.81 -11.50 12.56
C ASP A 34 3.84 -12.23 11.64
N PRO A 35 4.27 -12.65 10.42
CA PRO A 35 3.42 -13.36 9.48
C PRO A 35 2.80 -14.65 10.04
N ALA A 36 3.49 -15.33 10.97
CA ALA A 36 2.98 -16.55 11.60
C ALA A 36 1.73 -16.31 12.46
N ARG A 37 1.46 -15.05 12.84
CA ARG A 37 0.32 -14.66 13.67
C ARG A 37 -0.78 -13.93 12.90
N PHE A 38 -0.69 -13.83 11.57
CA PHE A 38 -1.72 -13.16 10.77
C PHE A 38 -3.05 -13.92 10.81
N ASP A 39 -3.00 -15.24 10.71
CA ASP A 39 -4.19 -16.08 10.76
C ASP A 39 -4.86 -15.99 12.14
N ASP A 40 -4.08 -15.97 13.24
CA ASP A 40 -4.61 -15.77 14.59
C ASP A 40 -5.41 -14.47 14.69
N ALA A 41 -4.86 -13.37 14.19
CA ALA A 41 -5.51 -12.06 14.23
C ALA A 41 -6.81 -12.02 13.38
N ILE A 42 -6.86 -12.76 12.29
CA ILE A 42 -8.04 -12.89 11.44
C ILE A 42 -9.10 -13.75 12.13
N ASP A 43 -8.70 -14.87 12.73
CA ASP A 43 -9.60 -15.80 13.42
C ASP A 43 -10.20 -15.17 14.68
N ASP A 44 -9.41 -14.36 15.40
CA ASP A 44 -9.90 -13.58 16.54
C ASP A 44 -10.99 -12.60 16.09
N ALA A 45 -10.73 -11.83 15.04
CA ALA A 45 -11.70 -10.88 14.50
C ALA A 45 -12.97 -11.60 13.98
N LEU A 46 -12.81 -12.75 13.36
CA LEU A 46 -13.94 -13.56 12.86
C LEU A 46 -14.83 -14.06 14.01
N ARG A 47 -14.22 -14.51 15.12
CA ARG A 47 -14.96 -14.94 16.33
C ARG A 47 -15.74 -13.78 16.97
N ASP A 48 -15.18 -12.58 16.91
CA ASP A 48 -15.78 -11.37 17.46
C ASP A 48 -16.80 -10.70 16.52
N GLU A 49 -17.11 -11.33 15.37
CA GLU A 49 -17.95 -10.78 14.30
C GLU A 49 -17.47 -9.40 13.80
N ASP A 50 -16.17 -9.17 13.87
CA ASP A 50 -15.49 -7.89 13.58
C ASP A 50 -14.58 -8.03 12.34
N SER A 51 -13.75 -7.02 12.08
CA SER A 51 -12.78 -6.98 10.98
C SER A 51 -11.48 -6.32 11.40
N VAL A 52 -10.41 -6.65 10.69
CA VAL A 52 -9.08 -6.07 10.88
C VAL A 52 -8.56 -5.45 9.60
N GLY A 53 -7.71 -4.43 9.76
CA GLY A 53 -6.94 -3.83 8.69
C GLY A 53 -5.62 -4.54 8.46
N GLY A 54 -4.80 -3.98 7.57
CA GLY A 54 -3.46 -4.48 7.32
C GLY A 54 -2.61 -3.50 6.55
N ILE A 55 -1.32 -3.82 6.43
CA ILE A 55 -0.38 -3.06 5.61
C ILE A 55 0.10 -3.97 4.49
N VAL A 56 0.00 -3.48 3.27
CA VAL A 56 0.52 -4.11 2.05
C VAL A 56 1.80 -3.39 1.66
N GLU A 57 2.89 -4.13 1.53
CA GLU A 57 4.17 -3.65 0.98
C GLU A 57 4.31 -4.16 -0.45
N CYS A 58 4.61 -3.26 -1.38
CA CYS A 58 4.98 -3.56 -2.75
C CYS A 58 6.42 -3.09 -2.98
N ARG A 59 7.29 -3.99 -3.41
CA ARG A 59 8.66 -3.73 -3.80
C ARG A 59 8.82 -3.90 -5.30
N VAL A 60 9.53 -2.99 -5.94
CA VAL A 60 9.75 -3.05 -7.39
C VAL A 60 11.23 -2.86 -7.68
N ALA A 61 11.86 -3.87 -8.26
CA ALA A 61 13.22 -3.81 -8.73
C ALA A 61 13.28 -3.70 -10.26
N GLY A 62 14.40 -3.18 -10.78
CA GLY A 62 14.64 -3.06 -12.22
C GLY A 62 14.03 -1.80 -12.85
N ILE A 63 13.66 -0.82 -12.04
CA ILE A 63 13.27 0.51 -12.52
C ILE A 63 14.52 1.35 -12.72
N PRO A 64 14.71 2.00 -13.89
CA PRO A 64 15.88 2.85 -14.13
C PRO A 64 15.83 4.11 -13.26
N ALA A 65 16.98 4.73 -13.04
CA ALA A 65 17.05 6.06 -12.46
C ALA A 65 16.48 7.09 -13.44
N GLY A 66 15.90 8.18 -12.91
CA GLY A 66 15.47 9.33 -13.70
C GLY A 66 13.99 9.37 -14.08
N TRP A 67 13.15 8.46 -13.58
CA TRP A 67 11.71 8.55 -13.73
C TRP A 67 11.10 9.44 -12.66
N GLY A 68 10.13 10.24 -13.05
CA GLY A 68 9.48 11.24 -12.20
C GLY A 68 9.94 12.66 -12.51
N GLU A 69 9.14 13.60 -12.05
CA GLU A 69 9.43 15.03 -12.22
C GLU A 69 9.23 15.73 -10.87
N PRO A 70 10.00 16.79 -10.57
CA PRO A 70 9.81 17.55 -9.33
C PRO A 70 8.40 18.09 -9.20
N PHE A 71 7.97 18.25 -7.94
CA PHE A 71 6.67 18.68 -7.47
C PHE A 71 5.53 17.68 -7.76
N PHE A 72 4.57 18.06 -8.62
CA PHE A 72 3.29 17.34 -8.74
C PHE A 72 3.37 16.00 -9.46
N ASP A 73 4.35 15.85 -10.35
CA ASP A 73 4.54 14.64 -11.18
C ASP A 73 5.67 13.75 -10.65
N SER A 74 5.96 13.85 -9.35
CA SER A 74 6.88 12.93 -8.69
C SER A 74 6.35 11.50 -8.72
N VAL A 75 7.25 10.53 -8.62
CA VAL A 75 6.88 9.10 -8.56
C VAL A 75 5.98 8.84 -7.36
N GLU A 76 6.29 9.45 -6.20
CA GLU A 76 5.45 9.33 -5.01
C GLU A 76 4.05 9.92 -5.25
N SER A 77 3.96 11.11 -5.86
CA SER A 77 2.66 11.75 -6.15
C SER A 77 1.80 10.89 -7.07
N ALA A 78 2.39 10.40 -8.16
CA ALA A 78 1.67 9.56 -9.12
C ALA A 78 1.23 8.22 -8.52
N ALA A 79 2.11 7.55 -7.76
CA ALA A 79 1.79 6.29 -7.09
C ALA A 79 0.74 6.50 -5.98
N ALA A 80 0.89 7.53 -5.14
CA ALA A 80 -0.05 7.83 -4.07
C ALA A 80 -1.44 8.17 -4.62
N HIS A 81 -1.52 8.95 -5.70
CA HIS A 81 -2.79 9.28 -6.37
C HIS A 81 -3.58 8.01 -6.76
N LEU A 82 -2.91 7.05 -7.40
CA LEU A 82 -3.55 5.79 -7.80
C LEU A 82 -3.86 4.88 -6.60
N LEU A 83 -3.00 4.84 -5.60
CA LEU A 83 -3.20 4.04 -4.40
C LEU A 83 -4.40 4.55 -3.59
N PHE A 84 -4.54 5.86 -3.38
CA PHE A 84 -5.70 6.43 -2.69
C PHE A 84 -7.01 6.29 -3.48
N ALA A 85 -6.97 6.04 -4.79
CA ALA A 85 -8.15 5.70 -5.57
C ALA A 85 -8.69 4.28 -5.26
N ILE A 86 -7.90 3.43 -4.61
CA ILE A 86 -8.33 2.11 -4.17
C ILE A 86 -9.18 2.25 -2.90
N PRO A 87 -10.45 1.78 -2.90
CA PRO A 87 -11.26 1.81 -1.69
C PRO A 87 -10.60 1.07 -0.53
N ALA A 88 -10.68 1.65 0.65
CA ALA A 88 -10.11 1.22 1.92
C ALA A 88 -8.62 1.60 2.15
N ILE A 89 -7.91 2.13 1.20
CA ILE A 89 -6.59 2.73 1.45
C ILE A 89 -6.77 4.01 2.27
N LYS A 90 -5.99 4.13 3.36
CA LYS A 90 -6.01 5.26 4.30
C LYS A 90 -4.65 5.87 4.57
N GLY A 91 -3.59 5.23 4.12
CA GLY A 91 -2.24 5.74 4.23
C GLY A 91 -1.35 5.15 3.15
N VAL A 92 -0.36 5.91 2.73
CA VAL A 92 0.68 5.48 1.79
C VAL A 92 2.00 6.02 2.33
N GLU A 93 3.04 5.19 2.28
CA GLU A 93 4.39 5.60 2.62
C GLU A 93 5.41 4.99 1.67
N PHE A 94 6.57 5.63 1.55
CA PHE A 94 7.67 5.24 0.71
C PHE A 94 8.94 5.09 1.57
N GLY A 95 9.78 4.08 1.27
CA GLY A 95 10.97 3.80 2.05
C GLY A 95 10.65 3.60 3.54
N ASP A 96 11.34 4.33 4.42
CA ASP A 96 11.06 4.30 5.86
C ASP A 96 9.75 4.98 6.26
N GLY A 97 9.13 5.75 5.35
CA GLY A 97 7.83 6.38 5.57
C GLY A 97 7.80 7.22 6.85
N PHE A 98 6.81 6.98 7.72
CA PHE A 98 6.68 7.71 8.98
C PHE A 98 7.82 7.46 9.96
N ALA A 99 8.54 6.33 9.88
CA ALA A 99 9.68 6.05 10.76
C ALA A 99 10.85 7.00 10.48
N ALA A 100 10.98 7.51 9.25
CA ALA A 100 11.99 8.51 8.90
C ALA A 100 11.94 9.77 9.77
N ALA A 101 10.75 10.17 10.23
CA ALA A 101 10.58 11.36 11.08
C ALA A 101 11.29 11.25 12.45
N ALA A 102 11.59 10.03 12.90
CA ALA A 102 12.32 9.78 14.14
C ALA A 102 13.83 9.68 13.93
N LEU A 103 14.31 9.67 12.70
CA LEU A 103 15.73 9.50 12.38
C LEU A 103 16.45 10.86 12.27
N ARG A 104 17.74 10.83 12.53
CA ARG A 104 18.62 11.95 12.14
C ARG A 104 19.02 11.80 10.68
N GLY A 105 19.30 12.91 9.98
CA GLY A 105 19.69 12.89 8.58
C GLY A 105 20.88 11.96 8.29
N SER A 106 21.88 11.94 9.17
CA SER A 106 23.03 11.03 9.06
C SER A 106 22.68 9.53 9.14
N ALA A 107 21.57 9.19 9.78
CA ALA A 107 21.08 7.81 9.87
C ALA A 107 20.10 7.46 8.75
N HIS A 108 19.43 8.46 8.17
CA HIS A 108 18.47 8.28 7.08
C HIS A 108 19.09 8.40 5.69
N ASN A 109 20.26 9.03 5.56
CA ASN A 109 20.93 9.15 4.28
C ASN A 109 21.27 7.78 3.68
N ASP A 110 21.08 7.66 2.37
CA ASP A 110 21.44 6.48 1.57
C ASP A 110 22.75 6.77 0.81
N PRO A 111 23.94 6.45 1.39
CA PRO A 111 25.20 6.74 0.73
C PRO A 111 25.37 5.83 -0.50
N ILE A 112 25.83 6.46 -1.60
CA ILE A 112 26.13 5.73 -2.84
C ILE A 112 27.33 4.80 -2.59
N ALA A 113 27.18 3.53 -2.92
CA ALA A 113 28.13 2.48 -2.66
C ALA A 113 28.98 2.09 -3.88
N ASP A 114 28.49 2.36 -5.10
CA ASP A 114 29.18 2.00 -6.35
C ASP A 114 28.95 3.01 -7.48
N ALA A 115 29.66 2.79 -8.60
CA ALA A 115 29.60 3.67 -9.77
C ALA A 115 28.24 3.58 -10.52
N ASP A 116 27.44 2.55 -10.29
CA ASP A 116 26.14 2.36 -10.89
C ASP A 116 25.03 3.10 -10.11
N GLY A 117 25.39 3.79 -9.01
CA GLY A 117 24.49 4.56 -8.19
C GLY A 117 23.72 3.72 -7.15
N ARG A 118 24.11 2.48 -6.92
CA ARG A 118 23.53 1.68 -5.84
C ARG A 118 23.89 2.27 -4.49
N THR A 119 22.92 2.31 -3.61
CA THR A 119 23.11 2.81 -2.25
C THR A 119 23.36 1.68 -1.26
N ALA A 120 24.10 1.99 -0.19
CA ALA A 120 24.40 1.01 0.87
C ALA A 120 23.15 0.67 1.71
N THR A 121 22.21 1.62 1.79
CA THR A 121 20.91 1.51 2.45
C THR A 121 19.83 1.98 1.49
N ASN A 122 18.56 1.84 1.84
CA ASN A 122 17.44 2.27 0.98
C ASN A 122 16.29 2.87 1.82
N HIS A 123 16.64 3.81 2.68
CA HIS A 123 15.69 4.50 3.56
C HIS A 123 14.68 5.35 2.77
N ALA A 124 15.14 5.96 1.65
CA ALA A 124 14.30 6.72 0.75
C ALA A 124 13.38 5.84 -0.12
N GLY A 125 13.56 4.53 -0.12
CA GLY A 125 12.71 3.59 -0.88
C GLY A 125 12.85 3.71 -2.39
N GLY A 126 14.07 4.03 -2.91
CA GLY A 126 14.36 4.10 -4.34
C GLY A 126 13.96 5.41 -5.01
N ILE A 127 13.51 6.41 -4.25
CA ILE A 127 13.05 7.71 -4.76
C ILE A 127 13.73 8.82 -3.98
N ALA A 128 14.40 9.73 -4.69
CA ALA A 128 15.05 10.89 -4.11
C ALA A 128 14.60 12.16 -4.86
N GLY A 129 14.06 13.13 -4.12
CA GLY A 129 13.54 14.36 -4.72
C GLY A 129 12.39 14.15 -5.73
N GLY A 130 11.61 13.08 -5.58
CA GLY A 130 10.51 12.74 -6.48
C GLY A 130 10.90 11.90 -7.70
N ILE A 131 12.18 11.55 -7.82
CA ILE A 131 12.76 10.89 -9.00
C ILE A 131 13.35 9.55 -8.59
N THR A 132 13.14 8.51 -9.39
CA THR A 132 13.76 7.19 -9.13
C THR A 132 15.28 7.30 -9.20
N ASN A 133 15.97 6.61 -8.30
CA ASN A 133 17.43 6.61 -8.22
C ASN A 133 18.07 5.28 -8.68
N GLY A 134 17.28 4.36 -9.25
CA GLY A 134 17.75 3.06 -9.74
C GLY A 134 17.78 1.95 -8.68
N ASN A 135 17.54 2.27 -7.40
CA ASN A 135 17.40 1.27 -6.35
C ASN A 135 15.97 0.71 -6.30
N GLU A 136 15.77 -0.31 -5.48
CA GLU A 136 14.46 -0.93 -5.30
C GLU A 136 13.44 0.08 -4.77
N LEU A 137 12.31 0.22 -5.46
CA LEU A 137 11.17 0.99 -4.99
C LEU A 137 10.47 0.25 -3.85
N VAL A 138 10.23 0.94 -2.74
CA VAL A 138 9.51 0.39 -1.58
C VAL A 138 8.31 1.27 -1.28
N VAL A 139 7.11 0.72 -1.45
CA VAL A 139 5.83 1.40 -1.22
C VAL A 139 4.99 0.58 -0.26
N ARG A 140 4.39 1.21 0.74
CA ARG A 140 3.43 0.57 1.64
C ARG A 140 2.10 1.30 1.62
N ALA A 141 1.03 0.53 1.71
CA ALA A 141 -0.34 1.03 1.74
C ALA A 141 -1.09 0.48 2.96
N ALA A 142 -1.62 1.37 3.78
CA ALA A 142 -2.46 1.00 4.91
C ALA A 142 -3.92 0.82 4.47
N VAL A 143 -4.43 -0.37 4.73
CA VAL A 143 -5.80 -0.78 4.40
C VAL A 143 -6.62 -0.79 5.69
N LYS A 144 -7.67 0.02 5.76
CA LYS A 144 -8.55 0.06 6.94
C LYS A 144 -9.38 -1.22 7.07
N PRO A 145 -9.88 -1.56 8.27
CA PRO A 145 -10.86 -2.61 8.49
C PRO A 145 -12.13 -2.39 7.64
N THR A 146 -12.81 -3.46 7.29
CA THR A 146 -14.12 -3.42 6.65
C THR A 146 -15.15 -2.81 7.60
N PRO A 147 -15.89 -1.74 7.22
CA PRO A 147 -16.83 -1.10 8.13
C PRO A 147 -18.14 -1.86 8.33
N SER A 148 -18.48 -2.77 7.40
CA SER A 148 -19.67 -3.61 7.52
C SER A 148 -19.29 -4.88 8.28
N ILE A 149 -19.70 -4.94 9.55
CA ILE A 149 -19.40 -6.05 10.47
C ILE A 149 -20.68 -6.61 11.09
N GLY A 150 -20.63 -7.84 11.57
CA GLY A 150 -21.74 -8.50 12.26
C GLY A 150 -21.96 -7.99 13.67
N ARG A 151 -20.92 -7.44 14.29
CA ARG A 151 -20.97 -6.88 15.64
C ARG A 151 -21.92 -5.69 15.73
N GLU A 152 -22.80 -5.67 16.73
CA GLU A 152 -23.70 -4.56 16.97
C GLU A 152 -22.94 -3.27 17.30
N GLN A 153 -23.37 -2.18 16.66
CA GLN A 153 -22.81 -0.84 16.86
C GLN A 153 -23.95 0.17 17.07
N MET A 154 -23.74 1.13 17.96
CA MET A 154 -24.67 2.23 18.13
C MET A 154 -24.39 3.31 17.10
N THR A 155 -25.40 3.69 16.32
CA THR A 155 -25.27 4.73 15.29
C THR A 155 -26.52 5.59 15.20
N TYR A 156 -26.37 6.79 14.68
CA TYR A 156 -27.51 7.69 14.48
C TYR A 156 -28.28 7.33 13.22
N ASN A 157 -29.56 7.00 13.38
CA ASN A 157 -30.46 6.72 12.29
C ASN A 157 -31.09 8.01 11.76
N LEU A 158 -30.76 8.39 10.53
CA LEU A 158 -31.25 9.61 9.88
C LEU A 158 -32.77 9.62 9.63
N ALA A 159 -33.40 8.46 9.56
CA ALA A 159 -34.84 8.36 9.34
C ALA A 159 -35.65 8.56 10.63
N THR A 160 -35.16 8.01 11.76
CA THR A 160 -35.81 8.08 13.06
C THR A 160 -35.31 9.24 13.91
N ASN A 161 -34.18 9.89 13.52
CA ASN A 161 -33.49 10.93 14.28
C ASN A 161 -33.10 10.49 15.70
N LYS A 162 -32.65 9.23 15.85
CA LYS A 162 -32.22 8.63 17.12
C LYS A 162 -30.95 7.83 16.97
N VAL A 163 -30.22 7.67 18.07
CA VAL A 163 -29.13 6.70 18.16
C VAL A 163 -29.75 5.33 18.44
N GLU A 164 -29.50 4.38 17.58
CA GLU A 164 -30.09 3.03 17.61
C GLU A 164 -29.02 1.98 17.35
N PRO A 165 -29.21 0.73 17.83
CA PRO A 165 -28.32 -0.36 17.49
C PRO A 165 -28.42 -0.73 16.02
N LEU A 166 -27.27 -0.93 15.38
CA LEU A 166 -27.14 -1.41 14.01
C LEU A 166 -26.31 -2.66 13.97
N THR A 167 -26.83 -3.72 13.39
CA THR A 167 -26.09 -4.94 13.03
C THR A 167 -26.22 -5.14 11.53
N ILE A 168 -25.10 -5.19 10.83
CA ILE A 168 -25.11 -5.41 9.38
C ILE A 168 -25.01 -6.90 9.12
N ARG A 169 -26.11 -7.51 8.63
CA ARG A 169 -26.15 -8.91 8.29
C ARG A 169 -25.59 -9.16 6.90
N GLY A 170 -24.81 -10.22 6.72
CA GLY A 170 -24.29 -10.60 5.41
C GLY A 170 -22.89 -11.24 5.50
N ARG A 171 -22.34 -11.56 4.34
CA ARG A 171 -20.95 -12.03 4.24
C ARG A 171 -20.01 -10.81 4.19
N HIS A 172 -19.17 -10.69 5.19
CA HIS A 172 -18.20 -9.61 5.29
C HIS A 172 -16.78 -10.15 5.09
N ASP A 173 -15.89 -9.32 4.51
CA ASP A 173 -14.47 -9.62 4.47
C ASP A 173 -13.85 -9.22 5.83
N VAL A 174 -13.40 -10.19 6.59
CA VAL A 174 -12.76 -9.96 7.89
C VAL A 174 -11.45 -9.16 7.74
N CYS A 175 -10.68 -9.46 6.68
CA CYS A 175 -9.47 -8.71 6.36
C CYS A 175 -9.39 -8.45 4.85
N VAL A 176 -9.81 -7.26 4.41
CA VAL A 176 -9.79 -6.90 2.98
C VAL A 176 -8.37 -6.68 2.45
N ALA A 177 -7.38 -6.49 3.32
CA ALA A 177 -5.97 -6.33 2.95
C ALA A 177 -5.42 -7.57 2.22
N LEU A 178 -5.88 -8.78 2.58
CA LEU A 178 -5.52 -10.03 1.88
C LEU A 178 -5.77 -9.96 0.37
N ARG A 179 -6.88 -9.35 -0.02
CA ARG A 179 -7.26 -9.16 -1.42
C ARG A 179 -6.74 -7.84 -1.99
N GLY A 180 -6.20 -6.99 -1.13
CA GLY A 180 -5.64 -5.68 -1.48
C GLY A 180 -4.30 -5.79 -2.16
N ALA A 181 -3.49 -6.78 -1.83
CA ALA A 181 -2.12 -6.91 -2.29
C ALA A 181 -1.97 -6.82 -3.83
N VAL A 182 -2.72 -7.63 -4.56
CA VAL A 182 -2.69 -7.64 -6.02
C VAL A 182 -3.19 -6.31 -6.63
N VAL A 183 -4.08 -5.60 -5.94
CA VAL A 183 -4.62 -4.31 -6.41
C VAL A 183 -3.60 -3.19 -6.17
N VAL A 184 -2.90 -3.22 -5.04
CA VAL A 184 -1.79 -2.29 -4.72
C VAL A 184 -0.67 -2.46 -5.76
N GLU A 185 -0.24 -3.69 -6.01
CA GLU A 185 0.77 -3.99 -7.02
C GLU A 185 0.37 -3.47 -8.41
N ALA A 186 -0.87 -3.70 -8.81
CA ALA A 186 -1.40 -3.21 -10.08
C ALA A 186 -1.37 -1.68 -10.17
N ALA A 187 -1.75 -0.98 -9.11
CA ALA A 187 -1.73 0.48 -9.07
C ALA A 187 -0.30 1.03 -9.18
N VAL A 188 0.65 0.44 -8.44
CA VAL A 188 2.07 0.81 -8.54
C VAL A 188 2.60 0.57 -9.96
N ALA A 189 2.29 -0.58 -10.58
CA ALA A 189 2.72 -0.87 -11.95
C ALA A 189 2.16 0.14 -12.95
N ILE A 190 0.89 0.53 -12.82
CA ILE A 190 0.26 1.54 -13.70
C ILE A 190 0.92 2.90 -13.49
N ALA A 191 1.19 3.31 -12.24
CA ALA A 191 1.87 4.56 -11.95
C ALA A 191 3.24 4.62 -12.64
N LEU A 192 4.04 3.56 -12.51
CA LEU A 192 5.37 3.49 -13.10
C LEU A 192 5.34 3.45 -14.63
N ALA A 193 4.38 2.75 -15.23
CA ALA A 193 4.24 2.68 -16.69
C ALA A 193 3.99 4.04 -17.34
N ASN A 194 3.44 5.01 -16.61
CA ASN A 194 3.22 6.37 -17.11
C ASN A 194 4.53 7.17 -17.31
N PHE A 195 5.65 6.72 -16.73
CA PHE A 195 6.95 7.39 -16.89
C PHE A 195 7.78 6.83 -18.03
N ILE A 196 7.33 5.77 -18.71
CA ILE A 196 7.99 5.28 -19.92
C ILE A 196 7.77 6.30 -21.05
N ARG A 197 8.85 6.86 -21.54
CA ARG A 197 8.90 7.81 -22.66
C ARG A 197 9.38 7.13 -23.94
#